data_dfd93f6c613fe0613698e332a75690c6
#
_entry.id   dfd93f6c613fe0613698e332a75690c6
#
_cell.length_a   1.000
_cell.length_b   1.000
_cell.length_c   1.000
_cell.angle_alpha   90.00
_cell.angle_beta   90.00
_cell.angle_gamma   90.00
#
_symmetry.space_group_name_H-M   'P 1'
#
loop_
_entity.id
_entity.type
_entity.pdbx_description
1 polymer ?
#
loop_
_entity_poly.entity_id
_entity_poly.type
_entity_poly.pdbx_seq_one_letter_code
_entity_poly.pdbx_strand_id
1 'polypeptide(L)'
;MEIKIVRNVLEANNKLAAEIRQRTANSKTLLVNLMSSPGSGKTTLLEKLIPMLQAKGYQIGVIEGDITTTMDAERLQPLNIPIVQINTEPFGGDCHLGAELVLPALDSLDLANLDFVFIENVGNLVCPAEFDTGADVNVVVLSVTEGGDKPLKYPLMFRVCHLALISKTDLLPYLDLNLDLLRQNMLQINPKLTIFPISAQRGDGLADLRDWLIKLKR
;
A
#
# COMPACT_ATOMS: atom_id res chain seq x y z
N MET A 1 -30.69 -19.12 19.76
CA MET A 1 -29.29 -19.25 19.30
C MET A 1 -28.95 -17.96 18.60
N GLU A 2 -28.24 -17.06 19.25
CA GLU A 2 -27.92 -15.73 18.73
C GLU A 2 -26.62 -15.81 17.95
N ILE A 3 -26.66 -15.65 16.63
CA ILE A 3 -25.47 -15.63 15.79
C ILE A 3 -24.86 -14.24 15.87
N LYS A 4 -23.95 -14.06 16.82
CA LYS A 4 -23.16 -12.81 16.97
C LYS A 4 -21.93 -12.97 16.13
N ILE A 5 -21.82 -12.20 14.96
CA ILE A 5 -20.61 -12.62 14.35
C ILE A 5 -19.78 -11.61 13.59
N VAL A 6 -19.99 -11.23 12.47
CA VAL A 6 -19.00 -10.52 11.63
C VAL A 6 -18.95 -9.01 11.91
N ARG A 7 -20.03 -8.42 12.35
CA ARG A 7 -20.09 -6.96 12.61
C ARG A 7 -19.10 -6.50 13.69
N ASN A 8 -18.92 -7.30 14.74
CA ASN A 8 -18.07 -6.89 15.88
C ASN A 8 -16.59 -6.80 15.53
N VAL A 9 -16.08 -7.62 14.61
CA VAL A 9 -14.65 -7.59 14.19
C VAL A 9 -14.37 -6.36 13.35
N LEU A 10 -15.19 -6.07 12.36
CA LEU A 10 -15.04 -4.89 11.52
C LEU A 10 -15.25 -3.58 12.30
N GLU A 11 -16.20 -3.56 13.23
CA GLU A 11 -16.41 -2.39 14.11
C GLU A 11 -15.22 -2.14 15.03
N ALA A 12 -14.60 -3.19 15.57
CA ALA A 12 -13.41 -3.08 16.39
C ALA A 12 -12.23 -2.55 15.55
N ASN A 13 -12.00 -3.12 14.37
CA ASN A 13 -10.98 -2.65 13.45
C ASN A 13 -11.19 -1.18 13.05
N ASN A 14 -12.41 -0.77 12.74
CA ASN A 14 -12.71 0.62 12.35
C ASN A 14 -12.45 1.63 13.48
N LYS A 15 -12.65 1.25 14.75
CA LYS A 15 -12.27 2.09 15.89
C LYS A 15 -10.77 2.29 15.99
N LEU A 16 -9.99 1.23 15.82
CA LEU A 16 -8.53 1.31 15.81
C LEU A 16 -8.03 2.10 14.60
N ALA A 17 -8.63 1.92 13.42
CA ALA A 17 -8.32 2.70 12.24
C ALA A 17 -8.59 4.21 12.43
N ALA A 18 -9.65 4.56 13.13
CA ALA A 18 -9.93 5.96 13.48
C ALA A 18 -8.89 6.53 14.46
N GLU A 19 -8.42 5.74 15.42
CA GLU A 19 -7.34 6.12 16.32
C GLU A 19 -6.02 6.35 15.57
N ILE A 20 -5.67 5.45 14.64
CA ILE A 20 -4.50 5.60 13.78
C ILE A 20 -4.55 6.93 13.02
N ARG A 21 -5.68 7.24 12.35
CA ARG A 21 -5.85 8.52 11.64
C ARG A 21 -5.69 9.74 12.53
N GLN A 22 -6.18 9.66 13.77
CA GLN A 22 -6.01 10.76 14.72
C GLN A 22 -4.54 10.96 15.08
N ARG A 23 -3.79 9.88 15.30
CA ARG A 23 -2.36 9.93 15.63
C ARG A 23 -1.54 10.50 14.47
N THR A 24 -1.75 10.00 13.25
CA THR A 24 -1.03 10.46 12.05
C THR A 24 -1.38 11.91 11.72
N ALA A 25 -2.64 12.32 11.91
CA ALA A 25 -3.03 13.72 11.74
C ALA A 25 -2.36 14.65 12.76
N ASN A 26 -2.24 14.24 14.02
CA ASN A 26 -1.59 15.01 15.07
C ASN A 26 -0.08 15.20 14.81
N SER A 27 0.60 14.16 14.31
CA SER A 27 2.02 14.21 13.93
C SER A 27 2.25 14.85 12.56
N LYS A 28 1.20 15.07 11.78
CA LYS A 28 1.24 15.49 10.36
C LYS A 28 1.98 14.49 9.47
N THR A 29 2.00 13.23 9.82
CA THR A 29 2.58 12.14 9.03
C THR A 29 1.55 11.65 8.03
N LEU A 30 1.91 11.47 6.77
CA LEU A 30 1.03 10.85 5.76
C LEU A 30 1.23 9.33 5.80
N LEU A 31 0.18 8.59 6.13
CA LEU A 31 0.19 7.13 6.15
C LEU A 31 -0.34 6.58 4.82
N VAL A 32 0.49 5.80 4.12
CA VAL A 32 0.21 5.26 2.78
C VAL A 32 0.22 3.74 2.84
N ASN A 33 -0.91 3.10 2.51
CA ASN A 33 -1.05 1.65 2.48
C ASN A 33 -0.90 1.13 1.05
N LEU A 34 0.11 0.29 0.79
CA LEU A 34 0.38 -0.34 -0.50
C LEU A 34 -0.18 -1.77 -0.50
N MET A 35 -1.14 -2.02 -1.36
CA MET A 35 -1.81 -3.31 -1.52
C MET A 35 -1.57 -3.85 -2.93
N SER A 36 -1.43 -5.17 -3.09
CA SER A 36 -1.21 -5.79 -4.41
C SER A 36 -1.33 -7.31 -4.34
N SER A 37 -1.31 -7.97 -5.50
CA SER A 37 -0.91 -9.39 -5.59
C SER A 37 0.55 -9.58 -5.15
N PRO A 38 0.94 -10.79 -4.74
CA PRO A 38 2.35 -11.13 -4.54
C PRO A 38 3.16 -10.85 -5.81
N GLY A 39 4.39 -10.33 -5.66
CA GLY A 39 5.29 -10.08 -6.76
C GLY A 39 4.93 -8.93 -7.70
N SER A 40 3.94 -8.07 -7.39
CA SER A 40 3.59 -6.89 -8.20
C SER A 40 4.63 -5.76 -8.14
N GLY A 41 5.60 -5.83 -7.22
CA GLY A 41 6.74 -4.92 -7.14
C GLY A 41 6.61 -3.80 -6.11
N LYS A 42 5.86 -4.00 -5.00
CA LYS A 42 5.75 -3.02 -3.90
C LYS A 42 7.12 -2.66 -3.31
N THR A 43 7.88 -3.66 -2.87
CA THR A 43 9.22 -3.47 -2.29
C THR A 43 10.17 -2.77 -3.26
N THR A 44 10.17 -3.21 -4.54
CA THR A 44 10.99 -2.56 -5.58
C THR A 44 10.58 -1.10 -5.83
N LEU A 45 9.28 -0.79 -5.71
CA LEU A 45 8.79 0.58 -5.77
C LEU A 45 9.35 1.39 -4.59
N LEU A 46 9.26 0.89 -3.36
CA LEU A 46 9.77 1.58 -2.18
C LEU A 46 11.28 1.81 -2.24
N GLU A 47 12.06 0.83 -2.70
CA GLU A 47 13.52 0.98 -2.93
C GLU A 47 13.87 2.17 -3.83
N LYS A 48 13.01 2.52 -4.76
CA LYS A 48 13.23 3.63 -5.71
C LYS A 48 12.59 4.94 -5.26
N LEU A 49 11.39 4.88 -4.71
CA LEU A 49 10.60 6.04 -4.31
C LEU A 49 11.16 6.72 -3.05
N ILE A 50 11.58 5.93 -2.05
CA ILE A 50 12.08 6.45 -0.77
C ILE A 50 13.29 7.37 -0.96
N PRO A 51 14.36 7.00 -1.71
CA PRO A 51 15.47 7.91 -1.96
C PRO A 51 15.06 9.21 -2.66
N MET A 52 14.04 9.15 -3.52
CA MET A 52 13.53 10.36 -4.20
C MET A 52 12.80 11.31 -3.25
N LEU A 53 12.12 10.78 -2.23
CA LEU A 53 11.50 11.57 -1.16
C LEU A 53 12.56 12.12 -0.19
N GLN A 54 13.55 11.30 0.21
CA GLN A 54 14.67 11.72 1.05
C GLN A 54 15.47 12.86 0.39
N ALA A 55 15.69 12.80 -0.93
CA ALA A 55 16.36 13.86 -1.68
C ALA A 55 15.59 15.19 -1.68
N LYS A 56 14.29 15.17 -1.32
CA LYS A 56 13.45 16.35 -1.09
C LYS A 56 13.40 16.80 0.38
N GLY A 57 14.14 16.11 1.26
CA GLY A 57 14.24 16.42 2.69
C GLY A 57 13.20 15.74 3.56
N TYR A 58 12.37 14.85 3.02
CA TYR A 58 11.36 14.13 3.79
C TYR A 58 11.93 12.96 4.57
N GLN A 59 11.39 12.72 5.76
CA GLN A 59 11.71 11.59 6.62
C GLN A 59 10.66 10.48 6.45
N ILE A 60 11.12 9.25 6.24
CA ILE A 60 10.26 8.13 5.85
C ILE A 60 10.43 6.97 6.84
N GLY A 61 9.32 6.35 7.25
CA GLY A 61 9.27 5.07 7.93
C GLY A 61 8.53 4.04 7.08
N VAL A 62 8.77 2.75 7.35
CA VAL A 62 8.08 1.64 6.68
C VAL A 62 7.58 0.64 7.72
N ILE A 63 6.35 0.19 7.53
CA ILE A 63 5.77 -0.98 8.19
C ILE A 63 5.68 -2.06 7.11
N GLU A 64 6.44 -3.13 7.28
CA GLU A 64 6.50 -4.26 6.35
C GLU A 64 5.66 -5.42 6.87
N GLY A 65 4.68 -5.86 6.08
CA GLY A 65 3.82 -6.99 6.38
C GLY A 65 4.11 -8.20 5.52
N ASP A 66 4.60 -9.27 6.16
CA ASP A 66 4.79 -10.56 5.49
C ASP A 66 4.21 -11.67 6.35
N ILE A 67 3.98 -12.83 5.73
CA ILE A 67 3.50 -14.02 6.45
C ILE A 67 4.62 -14.58 7.32
N THR A 68 5.82 -14.80 6.79
CA THR A 68 6.91 -15.51 7.49
C THR A 68 8.31 -14.94 7.35
N THR A 69 8.59 -14.12 6.30
CA THR A 69 9.95 -13.74 5.94
C THR A 69 10.29 -12.30 6.31
N THR A 70 11.57 -11.97 6.39
CA THR A 70 12.11 -10.62 6.58
C THR A 70 12.79 -10.10 5.32
N MET A 71 12.71 -10.85 4.22
CA MET A 71 13.49 -10.56 3.00
C MET A 71 13.18 -9.18 2.40
N ASP A 72 11.92 -8.74 2.44
CA ASP A 72 11.54 -7.44 1.89
C ASP A 72 12.00 -6.30 2.81
N ALA A 73 11.92 -6.46 4.14
CA ALA A 73 12.50 -5.50 5.09
C ALA A 73 14.03 -5.41 4.95
N GLU A 74 14.72 -6.54 4.76
CA GLU A 74 16.17 -6.57 4.54
C GLU A 74 16.59 -5.80 3.27
N ARG A 75 15.79 -5.83 2.22
CA ARG A 75 16.02 -5.06 0.99
C ARG A 75 15.95 -3.54 1.23
N LEU A 76 15.14 -3.09 2.19
CA LEU A 76 14.99 -1.68 2.52
C LEU A 76 16.02 -1.17 3.53
N GLN A 77 16.73 -2.07 4.25
CA GLN A 77 17.76 -1.68 5.25
C GLN A 77 18.81 -0.69 4.73
N PRO A 78 19.34 -0.82 3.48
CA PRO A 78 20.33 0.13 2.96
C PRO A 78 19.85 1.59 2.86
N LEU A 79 18.54 1.84 2.98
CA LEU A 79 17.96 3.19 2.90
C LEU A 79 18.10 3.97 4.22
N ASN A 80 18.58 3.34 5.30
CA ASN A 80 18.76 3.95 6.64
C ASN A 80 17.50 4.64 7.16
N ILE A 81 16.37 3.97 7.07
CA ILE A 81 15.07 4.42 7.56
C ILE A 81 14.58 3.50 8.69
N PRO A 82 13.72 3.98 9.62
CA PRO A 82 13.02 3.11 10.54
C PRO A 82 12.10 2.15 9.81
N ILE A 83 12.26 0.85 10.08
CA ILE A 83 11.45 -0.24 9.51
C ILE A 83 10.90 -1.07 10.67
N VAL A 84 9.61 -1.33 10.66
CA VAL A 84 8.94 -2.26 11.58
C VAL A 84 8.40 -3.43 10.76
N GLN A 85 8.82 -4.64 11.11
CA GLN A 85 8.33 -5.88 10.48
C GLN A 85 7.16 -6.46 11.27
N ILE A 86 6.08 -6.80 10.58
CA ILE A 86 4.94 -7.56 11.11
C ILE A 86 4.90 -8.91 10.40
N ASN A 87 5.17 -10.00 11.12
CA ASN A 87 4.97 -11.35 10.64
C ASN A 87 3.60 -11.86 11.11
N THR A 88 2.77 -12.31 10.18
CA THR A 88 1.40 -12.74 10.50
C THR A 88 1.30 -14.22 10.87
N GLU A 89 2.31 -15.05 10.60
CA GLU A 89 2.32 -16.48 10.93
C GLU A 89 1.96 -16.78 12.40
N PRO A 90 2.50 -16.05 13.42
CA PRO A 90 2.14 -16.29 14.82
C PRO A 90 0.67 -16.02 15.14
N PHE A 91 -0.04 -15.30 14.29
CA PHE A 91 -1.45 -14.95 14.42
C PHE A 91 -2.37 -15.82 13.55
N GLY A 92 -1.86 -16.92 12.99
CA GLY A 92 -2.62 -17.83 12.14
C GLY A 92 -2.35 -17.67 10.64
N GLY A 93 -1.35 -16.87 10.24
CA GLY A 93 -0.99 -16.64 8.84
C GLY A 93 -1.95 -15.72 8.11
N ASP A 94 -2.37 -14.63 8.76
CA ASP A 94 -3.27 -13.65 8.16
C ASP A 94 -2.71 -13.10 6.85
N CYS A 95 -3.56 -13.06 5.84
CA CYS A 95 -3.23 -12.60 4.49
C CYS A 95 -3.41 -11.09 4.30
N HIS A 96 -3.44 -10.32 5.40
CA HIS A 96 -3.58 -8.86 5.42
C HIS A 96 -3.08 -8.28 6.73
N LEU A 97 -2.83 -6.96 6.74
CA LEU A 97 -2.65 -6.17 7.94
C LEU A 97 -3.92 -5.37 8.19
N GLY A 98 -4.53 -5.60 9.36
CA GLY A 98 -5.61 -4.76 9.88
C GLY A 98 -5.08 -3.69 10.83
N ALA A 99 -5.97 -2.81 11.31
CA ALA A 99 -5.59 -1.74 12.23
C ALA A 99 -5.03 -2.25 13.57
N GLU A 100 -5.43 -3.45 13.99
CA GLU A 100 -4.95 -4.11 15.21
C GLU A 100 -3.46 -4.48 15.16
N LEU A 101 -2.92 -4.73 13.96
CA LEU A 101 -1.51 -5.00 13.73
C LEU A 101 -0.73 -3.71 13.43
N VAL A 102 -1.36 -2.78 12.70
CA VAL A 102 -0.72 -1.51 12.31
C VAL A 102 -0.53 -0.58 13.50
N LEU A 103 -1.47 -0.51 14.45
CA LEU A 103 -1.40 0.40 15.59
C LEU A 103 -0.17 0.16 16.47
N PRO A 104 0.14 -1.08 16.94
CA PRO A 104 1.36 -1.35 17.69
C PRO A 104 2.65 -1.11 16.89
N ALA A 105 2.62 -1.33 15.57
CA ALA A 105 3.75 -1.04 14.71
C ALA A 105 4.03 0.46 14.63
N LEU A 106 2.99 1.28 14.54
CA LEU A 106 3.11 2.75 14.59
C LEU A 106 3.65 3.24 15.93
N ASP A 107 3.29 2.59 17.05
CA ASP A 107 3.84 2.92 18.37
C ASP A 107 5.35 2.70 18.48
N SER A 108 5.91 1.86 17.63
CA SER A 108 7.35 1.60 17.54
C SER A 108 8.11 2.62 16.67
N LEU A 109 7.39 3.55 16.02
CA LEU A 109 7.93 4.60 15.16
C LEU A 109 7.82 5.96 15.83
N ASP A 110 8.83 6.81 15.66
CA ASP A 110 8.78 8.21 16.10
C ASP A 110 8.05 9.08 15.06
N LEU A 111 6.72 9.03 15.08
CA LEU A 111 5.86 9.73 14.13
C LEU A 111 6.08 11.24 14.10
N ALA A 112 6.53 11.84 15.21
CA ALA A 112 6.78 13.29 15.27
C ALA A 112 7.93 13.73 14.35
N ASN A 113 8.83 12.80 14.02
CA ASN A 113 9.96 13.02 13.14
C ASN A 113 9.81 12.34 11.77
N LEU A 114 8.62 11.84 11.43
CA LEU A 114 8.35 11.20 10.14
C LEU A 114 7.34 12.00 9.31
N ASP A 115 7.66 12.19 8.05
CA ASP A 115 6.77 12.83 7.07
C ASP A 115 5.84 11.84 6.41
N PHE A 116 6.34 10.66 6.10
CA PHE A 116 5.61 9.57 5.47
C PHE A 116 5.84 8.27 6.22
N VAL A 117 4.79 7.48 6.36
CA VAL A 117 4.91 6.07 6.71
C VAL A 117 4.25 5.26 5.62
N PHE A 118 4.98 4.34 5.01
CA PHE A 118 4.45 3.38 4.07
C PHE A 118 4.15 2.07 4.79
N ILE A 119 2.95 1.55 4.59
CA ILE A 119 2.59 0.17 4.94
C ILE A 119 2.73 -0.65 3.68
N GLU A 120 3.68 -1.56 3.61
CA GLU A 120 3.70 -2.61 2.61
C GLU A 120 2.84 -3.76 3.12
N ASN A 121 1.60 -3.85 2.62
CA ASN A 121 0.65 -4.87 3.06
C ASN A 121 0.98 -6.23 2.43
N VAL A 122 0.53 -7.31 3.08
CA VAL A 122 0.68 -8.67 2.57
C VAL A 122 0.14 -8.78 1.14
N GLY A 123 0.83 -9.53 0.28
CA GLY A 123 0.45 -9.69 -1.11
C GLY A 123 -0.86 -10.46 -1.27
N ASN A 124 -1.98 -9.72 -1.41
CA ASN A 124 -3.33 -10.25 -1.61
C ASN A 124 -4.24 -9.15 -2.19
N LEU A 125 -5.14 -9.50 -3.14
CA LEU A 125 -6.10 -8.57 -3.72
C LEU A 125 -7.51 -8.63 -3.09
N VAL A 126 -7.72 -9.47 -2.09
CA VAL A 126 -9.02 -9.65 -1.43
C VAL A 126 -8.99 -9.09 -0.02
N CYS A 127 -8.31 -9.78 0.89
CA CYS A 127 -8.36 -9.49 2.32
C CYS A 127 -7.93 -8.04 2.69
N PRO A 128 -6.83 -7.48 2.14
CA PRO A 128 -6.45 -6.11 2.48
C PRO A 128 -7.47 -5.03 2.10
N ALA A 129 -8.39 -5.34 1.18
CA ALA A 129 -9.45 -4.41 0.79
C ALA A 129 -10.63 -4.38 1.77
N GLU A 130 -10.77 -5.39 2.62
CA GLU A 130 -11.87 -5.53 3.59
C GLU A 130 -11.56 -4.88 4.94
N PHE A 131 -10.26 -4.72 5.26
CA PHE A 131 -9.79 -4.23 6.55
C PHE A 131 -9.13 -2.85 6.41
N ASP A 132 -9.73 -1.88 7.08
CA ASP A 132 -9.21 -0.51 7.12
C ASP A 132 -7.97 -0.45 8.03
N THR A 133 -6.83 -0.09 7.48
CA THR A 133 -5.57 0.09 8.22
C THR A 133 -5.46 1.45 8.93
N GLY A 134 -6.41 2.35 8.73
CA GLY A 134 -6.32 3.73 9.18
C GLY A 134 -5.42 4.61 8.29
N ALA A 135 -4.98 4.12 7.13
CA ALA A 135 -4.17 4.91 6.21
C ALA A 135 -4.95 6.08 5.60
N ASP A 136 -4.23 7.20 5.35
CA ASP A 136 -4.76 8.36 4.64
C ASP A 136 -4.94 8.07 3.16
N VAL A 137 -4.05 7.23 2.62
CA VAL A 137 -4.02 6.89 1.20
C VAL A 137 -3.90 5.38 1.02
N ASN A 138 -4.89 4.79 0.36
CA ASN A 138 -4.84 3.41 -0.12
C ASN A 138 -4.39 3.38 -1.58
N VAL A 139 -3.38 2.58 -1.87
CA VAL A 139 -2.76 2.42 -3.19
C VAL A 139 -2.83 0.96 -3.59
N VAL A 140 -3.36 0.66 -4.76
CA VAL A 140 -3.22 -0.67 -5.37
C VAL A 140 -2.09 -0.67 -6.39
N VAL A 141 -1.18 -1.63 -6.26
CA VAL A 141 -0.11 -1.88 -7.25
C VAL A 141 -0.50 -3.10 -8.08
N LEU A 142 -0.74 -2.91 -9.36
CA LEU A 142 -1.10 -3.96 -10.32
C LEU A 142 0.00 -4.07 -11.38
N SER A 143 0.63 -5.23 -11.49
CA SER A 143 1.62 -5.47 -12.53
C SER A 143 0.97 -5.74 -13.89
N VAL A 144 1.55 -5.22 -14.98
CA VAL A 144 1.12 -5.54 -16.35
C VAL A 144 1.16 -7.04 -16.66
N THR A 145 1.92 -7.82 -15.89
CA THR A 145 2.02 -9.28 -16.06
C THR A 145 0.82 -10.04 -15.48
N GLU A 146 -0.06 -9.36 -14.75
CA GLU A 146 -1.22 -10.00 -14.08
C GLU A 146 -2.46 -10.10 -14.97
N GLY A 147 -2.45 -9.43 -16.11
CA GLY A 147 -3.57 -9.38 -17.06
C GLY A 147 -4.53 -8.21 -16.84
N GLY A 148 -5.34 -7.91 -17.86
CA GLY A 148 -6.22 -6.74 -17.90
C GLY A 148 -7.56 -6.92 -17.18
N ASP A 149 -7.88 -8.09 -16.69
CA ASP A 149 -9.18 -8.45 -16.09
C ASP A 149 -9.21 -8.35 -14.55
N LYS A 150 -8.06 -8.14 -13.92
CA LYS A 150 -7.95 -8.05 -12.45
C LYS A 150 -8.89 -7.01 -11.82
N PRO A 151 -9.08 -5.79 -12.37
CA PRO A 151 -10.02 -4.85 -11.79
C PRO A 151 -11.46 -5.40 -11.74
N LEU A 152 -11.88 -6.13 -12.78
CA LEU A 152 -13.21 -6.71 -12.85
C LEU A 152 -13.39 -7.91 -11.92
N LYS A 153 -12.32 -8.66 -11.68
CA LYS A 153 -12.31 -9.82 -10.76
C LYS A 153 -12.25 -9.43 -9.29
N TYR A 154 -11.57 -8.32 -8.97
CA TYR A 154 -11.35 -7.83 -7.60
C TYR A 154 -11.84 -6.39 -7.42
N PRO A 155 -13.11 -6.08 -7.71
CA PRO A 155 -13.60 -4.70 -7.77
C PRO A 155 -13.50 -3.96 -6.43
N LEU A 156 -13.58 -4.67 -5.29
CA LEU A 156 -13.48 -4.04 -3.97
C LEU A 156 -12.11 -3.36 -3.80
N MET A 157 -11.02 -4.03 -4.19
CA MET A 157 -9.65 -3.49 -4.10
C MET A 157 -9.54 -2.13 -4.79
N PHE A 158 -10.05 -2.01 -6.01
CA PHE A 158 -9.98 -0.75 -6.77
C PHE A 158 -10.95 0.31 -6.26
N ARG A 159 -12.07 -0.12 -5.64
CA ARG A 159 -13.07 0.80 -5.07
C ARG A 159 -12.56 1.50 -3.82
N VAL A 160 -11.79 0.82 -2.97
CA VAL A 160 -11.28 1.40 -1.71
C VAL A 160 -9.99 2.19 -1.89
N CYS A 161 -9.36 2.11 -3.08
CA CYS A 161 -8.10 2.80 -3.36
C CYS A 161 -8.31 4.23 -3.89
N HIS A 162 -7.37 5.10 -3.54
CA HIS A 162 -7.26 6.47 -4.05
C HIS A 162 -6.37 6.53 -5.30
N LEU A 163 -5.42 5.61 -5.38
CA LEU A 163 -4.42 5.52 -6.43
C LEU A 163 -4.25 4.08 -6.90
N ALA A 164 -4.12 3.88 -8.21
CA ALA A 164 -3.67 2.64 -8.83
C ALA A 164 -2.33 2.89 -9.54
N LEU A 165 -1.34 2.06 -9.24
CA LEU A 165 -0.07 2.02 -9.93
C LEU A 165 -0.06 0.82 -10.87
N ILE A 166 0.01 1.07 -12.17
CA ILE A 166 0.22 0.01 -13.16
C ILE A 166 1.73 -0.19 -13.27
N SER A 167 2.24 -1.23 -12.59
CA SER A 167 3.68 -1.46 -12.46
C SER A 167 4.26 -2.32 -13.58
N LYS A 168 5.59 -2.31 -13.67
CA LYS A 168 6.38 -3.08 -14.65
C LYS A 168 6.04 -2.75 -16.11
N THR A 169 5.75 -1.47 -16.40
CA THR A 169 5.40 -1.02 -17.75
C THR A 169 6.50 -1.22 -18.77
N ASP A 170 7.75 -1.41 -18.32
CA ASP A 170 8.88 -1.83 -19.16
C ASP A 170 8.66 -3.19 -19.84
N LEU A 171 7.76 -4.03 -19.31
CA LEU A 171 7.43 -5.34 -19.90
C LEU A 171 6.31 -5.28 -20.95
N LEU A 172 5.61 -4.13 -21.10
CA LEU A 172 4.53 -3.99 -22.08
C LEU A 172 4.89 -4.44 -23.51
N PRO A 173 6.11 -4.17 -24.04
CA PRO A 173 6.47 -4.62 -25.39
C PRO A 173 6.46 -6.14 -25.58
N TYR A 174 6.45 -6.92 -24.50
CA TYR A 174 6.49 -8.39 -24.51
C TYR A 174 5.15 -9.04 -24.15
N LEU A 175 4.10 -8.23 -23.93
CA LEU A 175 2.80 -8.68 -23.44
C LEU A 175 1.69 -8.27 -24.40
N ASP A 176 0.71 -9.13 -24.56
CA ASP A 176 -0.54 -8.78 -25.23
C ASP A 176 -1.52 -8.19 -24.20
N LEU A 177 -1.23 -6.96 -23.80
CA LEU A 177 -2.05 -6.20 -22.84
C LEU A 177 -2.45 -4.85 -23.41
N ASN A 178 -3.76 -4.62 -23.49
CA ASN A 178 -4.29 -3.31 -23.82
C ASN A 178 -4.36 -2.43 -22.56
N LEU A 179 -3.43 -1.49 -22.43
CA LEU A 179 -3.31 -0.59 -21.28
C LEU A 179 -4.52 0.35 -21.15
N ASP A 180 -5.09 0.82 -22.27
CA ASP A 180 -6.24 1.71 -22.24
C ASP A 180 -7.50 0.97 -21.76
N LEU A 181 -7.69 -0.27 -22.19
CA LEU A 181 -8.76 -1.11 -21.67
C LEU A 181 -8.61 -1.39 -20.18
N LEU A 182 -7.39 -1.68 -19.71
CA LEU A 182 -7.11 -1.86 -18.29
C LEU A 182 -7.48 -0.61 -17.48
N ARG A 183 -7.09 0.58 -17.95
CA ARG A 183 -7.46 1.87 -17.32
C ARG A 183 -8.97 2.10 -17.32
N GLN A 184 -9.65 1.80 -18.41
CA GLN A 184 -11.12 1.90 -18.50
C GLN A 184 -11.79 0.99 -17.48
N ASN A 185 -11.35 -0.28 -17.35
CA ASN A 185 -11.88 -1.22 -16.37
C ASN A 185 -11.71 -0.70 -14.93
N MET A 186 -10.57 -0.10 -14.61
CA MET A 186 -10.34 0.52 -13.29
C MET A 186 -11.29 1.70 -13.05
N LEU A 187 -11.42 2.61 -14.02
CA LEU A 187 -12.26 3.81 -13.90
C LEU A 187 -13.75 3.49 -13.90
N GLN A 188 -14.18 2.38 -14.52
CA GLN A 188 -15.54 1.90 -14.43
C GLN A 188 -15.92 1.51 -12.99
N ILE A 189 -14.97 0.98 -12.23
CA ILE A 189 -15.17 0.58 -10.82
C ILE A 189 -15.06 1.78 -9.89
N ASN A 190 -14.07 2.63 -10.12
CA ASN A 190 -13.82 3.82 -9.32
C ASN A 190 -13.48 5.02 -10.22
N PRO A 191 -14.47 5.84 -10.59
CA PRO A 191 -14.25 7.01 -11.45
C PRO A 191 -13.33 8.08 -10.85
N LYS A 192 -13.05 8.04 -9.54
CA LYS A 192 -12.17 8.98 -8.84
C LYS A 192 -10.73 8.47 -8.71
N LEU A 193 -10.45 7.26 -9.18
CA LEU A 193 -9.15 6.63 -9.05
C LEU A 193 -8.10 7.38 -9.87
N THR A 194 -7.05 7.84 -9.20
CA THR A 194 -5.85 8.33 -9.89
C THR A 194 -5.07 7.12 -10.42
N ILE A 195 -4.51 7.18 -11.63
CA ILE A 195 -3.81 6.05 -12.23
C ILE A 195 -2.46 6.51 -12.79
N PHE A 196 -1.36 5.94 -12.28
CA PHE A 196 -0.02 6.14 -12.82
C PHE A 196 0.55 4.84 -13.40
N PRO A 197 0.90 4.79 -14.68
CA PRO A 197 1.78 3.75 -15.21
C PRO A 197 3.20 4.02 -14.73
N ILE A 198 3.87 3.00 -14.19
CA ILE A 198 5.22 3.11 -13.64
C ILE A 198 6.11 1.93 -14.05
N SER A 199 7.40 2.20 -14.16
CA SER A 199 8.44 1.19 -14.13
C SER A 199 9.47 1.54 -13.05
N ALA A 200 9.45 0.82 -11.93
CA ALA A 200 10.47 0.99 -10.89
C ALA A 200 11.87 0.65 -11.41
N GLN A 201 11.97 -0.27 -12.37
CA GLN A 201 13.25 -0.67 -12.99
C GLN A 201 13.87 0.46 -13.82
N ARG A 202 13.04 1.19 -14.59
CA ARG A 202 13.51 2.30 -15.47
C ARG A 202 13.41 3.68 -14.79
N GLY A 203 12.61 3.78 -13.73
CA GLY A 203 12.29 5.07 -13.08
C GLY A 203 11.12 5.81 -13.71
N ASP A 204 10.48 5.23 -14.74
CA ASP A 204 9.37 5.88 -15.45
C ASP A 204 8.15 6.07 -14.50
N GLY A 205 7.55 7.26 -14.53
CA GLY A 205 6.37 7.61 -13.74
C GLY A 205 6.63 7.83 -12.24
N LEU A 206 7.84 7.55 -11.73
CA LEU A 206 8.14 7.71 -10.29
C LEU A 206 8.19 9.16 -9.84
N ALA A 207 8.61 10.08 -10.72
CA ALA A 207 8.61 11.51 -10.40
C ALA A 207 7.20 12.06 -10.22
N ASP A 208 6.25 11.64 -11.07
CA ASP A 208 4.85 12.05 -10.96
C ASP A 208 4.20 11.49 -9.69
N LEU A 209 4.49 10.22 -9.36
CA LEU A 209 4.04 9.60 -8.11
C LEU A 209 4.58 10.32 -6.88
N ARG A 210 5.89 10.60 -6.84
CA ARG A 210 6.52 11.38 -5.77
C ARG A 210 5.84 12.73 -5.59
N ASP A 211 5.66 13.48 -6.67
CA ASP A 211 5.10 14.82 -6.63
C ASP A 211 3.61 14.81 -6.24
N TRP A 212 2.89 13.77 -6.62
CA TRP A 212 1.51 13.54 -6.19
C TRP A 212 1.44 13.29 -4.67
N LEU A 213 2.30 12.42 -4.13
CA LEU A 213 2.36 12.15 -2.68
C LEU A 213 2.72 13.41 -1.88
N ILE A 214 3.71 14.19 -2.36
CA ILE A 214 4.11 15.45 -1.71
C ILE A 214 2.95 16.45 -1.65
N LYS A 215 2.11 16.53 -2.70
CA LYS A 215 0.93 17.40 -2.71
C LYS A 215 -0.15 17.00 -1.70
N LEU A 216 -0.21 15.73 -1.32
CA LEU A 216 -1.16 15.24 -0.30
C LEU A 216 -0.69 15.53 1.11
N LYS A 217 0.62 15.69 1.30
CA LYS A 217 1.17 16.03 2.61
C LYS A 217 0.76 17.46 2.97
N ARG A 218 0.11 17.60 4.10
CA ARG A 218 -0.41 18.89 4.63
C ARG A 218 0.60 19.61 5.49
#